data_3e4414568e1ea7d5b9ef10b4e2bc9527
#
_entry.id   3e4414568e1ea7d5b9ef10b4e2bc9527
#
_cell.length_a   1.000
_cell.length_b   1.000
_cell.length_c   1.000
_cell.angle_alpha   90.00
_cell.angle_beta   90.00
_cell.angle_gamma   90.00
#
_symmetry.space_group_name_H-M   'P 1'
#
loop_
_entity.id
_entity.type
_entity.pdbx_description
1 polymer ?
#
loop_
_entity_poly.entity_id
_entity_poly.type
_entity_poly.pdbx_seq_one_letter_code
_entity_poly.pdbx_strand_id
1 'polypeptide(L)'
;MTDKLIQRLTRNQIDDSKWNEAINQSSLPRVYALSWYLDCMTQNQWSALVIGDYDAVFPLYIKYKFGIPYITQPLLCQQLGLFSKIELDESVHKYIIEYIKTHFLKTNILVNASGNFPFDSIAKINHILLINKAYNDISTAYNTNTKRNLKKAADQNLTFSKSTDVKKFVNFISECDKSGRLYEVTEQITQLILCSQKLGGGNIMTIIKEGTIISGIFYVSDEERVYTLIMGSDDVGLQSKAMFLLIDHLIKQYSGTKKYLDFFGSNIENIARRNEGFGAIKEVYYLLNLSWRPI
;
A
#
# COMPACT_ATOMS: atom_id res chain seq x y z
N MET A 1 7.26 -4.38 35.71
CA MET A 1 6.99 -4.69 34.31
C MET A 1 5.53 -5.04 34.21
N THR A 2 4.72 -4.16 33.68
CA THR A 2 3.28 -4.44 33.47
C THR A 2 3.19 -5.49 32.38
N ASP A 3 2.72 -6.70 32.71
CA ASP A 3 2.26 -7.69 31.74
C ASP A 3 1.14 -7.03 30.93
N LYS A 4 1.52 -6.39 29.81
CA LYS A 4 0.54 -5.82 28.89
C LYS A 4 -0.20 -6.98 28.30
N LEU A 5 -1.46 -7.13 28.69
CA LEU A 5 -2.32 -8.18 28.19
C LEU A 5 -2.41 -8.08 26.68
N ILE A 6 -1.98 -9.11 25.97
CA ILE A 6 -2.14 -9.24 24.53
C ILE A 6 -3.43 -10.05 24.28
N GLN A 7 -4.35 -9.45 23.54
CA GLN A 7 -5.64 -10.04 23.23
C GLN A 7 -5.80 -10.22 21.72
N ARG A 8 -6.36 -11.35 21.31
CA ARG A 8 -6.85 -11.49 19.94
C ARG A 8 -8.31 -11.07 19.89
N LEU A 9 -8.58 -10.06 19.07
CA LEU A 9 -9.92 -9.54 18.81
C LEU A 9 -10.36 -9.91 17.39
N THR A 10 -11.62 -10.32 17.25
CA THR A 10 -12.28 -10.42 15.93
C THR A 10 -12.72 -9.05 15.47
N ARG A 11 -13.02 -8.87 14.16
CA ARG A 11 -13.40 -7.58 13.60
C ARG A 11 -14.50 -6.86 14.38
N ASN A 12 -15.51 -7.59 14.80
CA ASN A 12 -16.67 -7.02 15.53
C ASN A 12 -16.34 -6.56 16.97
N GLN A 13 -15.19 -6.93 17.50
CA GLN A 13 -14.72 -6.55 18.84
C GLN A 13 -13.75 -5.38 18.78
N ILE A 14 -13.30 -5.00 17.58
CA ILE A 14 -12.32 -3.93 17.39
C ILE A 14 -13.03 -2.57 17.44
N ASP A 15 -12.52 -1.70 18.31
CA ASP A 15 -12.89 -0.29 18.35
C ASP A 15 -12.12 0.45 17.24
N ASP A 16 -12.85 0.90 16.22
CA ASP A 16 -12.27 1.57 15.04
C ASP A 16 -11.53 2.86 15.39
N SER A 17 -12.02 3.62 16.36
CA SER A 17 -11.39 4.88 16.76
C SER A 17 -10.02 4.62 17.38
N LYS A 18 -9.96 3.71 18.36
CA LYS A 18 -8.72 3.34 19.03
C LYS A 18 -7.74 2.64 18.08
N TRP A 19 -8.26 1.78 17.18
CA TRP A 19 -7.47 1.12 16.14
C TRP A 19 -6.78 2.12 15.22
N ASN A 20 -7.57 3.02 14.63
CA ASN A 20 -7.06 4.00 13.68
C ASN A 20 -6.12 5.01 14.37
N GLU A 21 -6.38 5.36 15.62
CA GLU A 21 -5.47 6.16 16.42
C GLU A 21 -4.12 5.47 16.60
N ALA A 22 -4.10 4.17 16.94
CA ALA A 22 -2.87 3.40 17.10
C ALA A 22 -2.05 3.34 15.80
N ILE A 23 -2.71 3.22 14.64
CA ILE A 23 -2.05 3.29 13.34
C ILE A 23 -1.47 4.68 13.09
N ASN A 24 -2.29 5.75 13.24
CA ASN A 24 -1.89 7.11 12.90
C ASN A 24 -0.77 7.66 13.80
N GLN A 25 -0.74 7.26 15.06
CA GLN A 25 0.28 7.68 16.03
C GLN A 25 1.53 6.78 16.03
N SER A 26 1.54 5.71 15.24
CA SER A 26 2.72 4.84 15.12
C SER A 26 3.87 5.56 14.38
N SER A 27 5.09 5.08 14.58
CA SER A 27 6.28 5.62 13.88
C SER A 27 6.25 5.46 12.36
N LEU A 28 5.46 4.49 11.85
CA LEU A 28 5.32 4.17 10.44
C LEU A 28 3.84 3.99 10.07
N PRO A 29 3.02 5.03 10.13
CA PRO A 29 1.60 4.93 9.78
C PRO A 29 1.42 4.49 8.33
N ARG A 30 0.37 3.68 8.08
CA ARG A 30 0.05 3.16 6.74
C ARG A 30 -1.45 3.18 6.52
N VAL A 31 -1.90 3.87 5.47
CA VAL A 31 -3.32 3.99 5.14
C VAL A 31 -4.01 2.63 4.99
N TYR A 32 -3.31 1.65 4.45
CA TYR A 32 -3.84 0.30 4.25
C TYR A 32 -3.93 -0.58 5.51
N ALA A 33 -3.47 -0.07 6.66
CA ALA A 33 -3.68 -0.68 7.97
C ALA A 33 -4.88 -0.07 8.73
N LEU A 34 -5.48 1.02 8.25
CA LEU A 34 -6.69 1.59 8.83
C LEU A 34 -7.87 0.62 8.73
N SER A 35 -8.77 0.65 9.70
CA SER A 35 -9.89 -0.30 9.80
C SER A 35 -10.75 -0.31 8.54
N TRP A 36 -11.14 0.86 8.03
CA TRP A 36 -11.96 0.99 6.82
C TRP A 36 -11.29 0.37 5.58
N TYR A 37 -9.96 0.49 5.47
CA TYR A 37 -9.22 -0.06 4.34
C TYR A 37 -9.14 -1.58 4.43
N LEU A 38 -8.82 -2.11 5.60
CA LEU A 38 -8.83 -3.55 5.86
C LEU A 38 -10.21 -4.14 5.62
N ASP A 39 -11.29 -3.47 6.04
CA ASP A 39 -12.67 -3.88 5.81
C ASP A 39 -12.96 -4.05 4.31
N CYS A 40 -12.58 -3.07 3.48
CA CYS A 40 -12.74 -3.16 2.03
C CYS A 40 -11.97 -4.35 1.44
N MET A 41 -10.71 -4.53 1.81
CA MET A 41 -9.84 -5.54 1.18
C MET A 41 -10.04 -6.95 1.70
N THR A 42 -10.63 -7.12 2.88
CA THR A 42 -10.88 -8.42 3.50
C THR A 42 -12.36 -8.77 3.61
N GLN A 43 -13.25 -7.88 3.16
CA GLN A 43 -14.71 -8.02 3.33
C GLN A 43 -15.09 -8.21 4.80
N ASN A 44 -14.54 -7.39 5.69
CA ASN A 44 -14.67 -7.47 7.16
C ASN A 44 -14.16 -8.78 7.80
N GLN A 45 -13.40 -9.60 7.05
CA GLN A 45 -12.90 -10.88 7.54
C GLN A 45 -11.45 -10.78 8.03
N TRP A 46 -11.20 -9.93 9.00
CA TRP A 46 -9.90 -9.80 9.64
C TRP A 46 -10.02 -9.81 11.16
N SER A 47 -8.92 -10.05 11.83
CA SER A 47 -8.76 -10.03 13.27
C SER A 47 -7.52 -9.25 13.64
N ALA A 48 -7.26 -9.06 14.92
CA ALA A 48 -6.07 -8.35 15.37
C ALA A 48 -5.51 -8.96 16.65
N LEU A 49 -4.20 -8.79 16.86
CA LEU A 49 -3.61 -8.79 18.20
C LEU A 49 -3.60 -7.35 18.69
N VAL A 50 -4.13 -7.12 19.87
CA VAL A 50 -4.17 -5.81 20.53
C VAL A 50 -3.39 -5.89 21.83
N ILE A 51 -2.51 -4.93 22.05
CA ILE A 51 -1.64 -4.85 23.21
C ILE A 51 -2.08 -3.68 24.08
N GLY A 52 -2.37 -3.94 25.36
CA GLY A 52 -2.89 -2.94 26.29
C GLY A 52 -4.25 -2.41 25.84
N ASP A 53 -4.53 -1.13 26.06
CA ASP A 53 -5.71 -0.45 25.50
C ASP A 53 -5.37 0.19 24.15
N TYR A 54 -5.07 -0.64 23.13
CA TYR A 54 -4.59 -0.22 21.81
C TYR A 54 -3.29 0.59 21.85
N ASP A 55 -2.40 0.29 22.79
CA ASP A 55 -1.05 0.85 22.80
C ASP A 55 -0.25 0.41 21.57
N ALA A 56 -0.48 -0.84 21.15
CA ALA A 56 -0.01 -1.38 19.87
C ALA A 56 -1.00 -2.37 19.28
N VAL A 57 -0.96 -2.53 17.97
CA VAL A 57 -1.89 -3.37 17.21
C VAL A 57 -1.18 -4.11 16.08
N PHE A 58 -1.65 -5.34 15.79
CA PHE A 58 -1.14 -6.18 14.70
C PHE A 58 -2.31 -6.81 13.94
N PRO A 59 -2.58 -6.42 12.68
CA PRO A 59 -3.68 -6.97 11.91
C PRO A 59 -3.39 -8.40 11.44
N LEU A 60 -4.41 -9.26 11.48
CA LEU A 60 -4.36 -10.67 11.09
C LEU A 60 -5.43 -10.95 10.03
N TYR A 61 -5.04 -11.27 8.80
CA TYR A 61 -5.94 -11.79 7.78
C TYR A 61 -5.89 -13.31 7.76
N ILE A 62 -6.88 -13.93 8.44
CA ILE A 62 -6.90 -15.36 8.69
C ILE A 62 -7.78 -16.03 7.64
N LYS A 63 -7.25 -17.05 6.99
CA LYS A 63 -7.96 -17.96 6.09
C LYS A 63 -7.90 -19.38 6.64
N TYR A 64 -8.77 -20.24 6.13
CA TYR A 64 -8.84 -21.64 6.52
C TYR A 64 -8.65 -22.54 5.30
N LYS A 65 -7.85 -23.59 5.47
CA LYS A 65 -7.72 -24.68 4.49
C LYS A 65 -7.91 -26.00 5.22
N PHE A 66 -8.93 -26.76 4.82
CA PHE A 66 -9.34 -28.01 5.53
C PHE A 66 -9.56 -27.79 7.04
N GLY A 67 -10.16 -26.66 7.43
CA GLY A 67 -10.40 -26.32 8.84
C GLY A 67 -9.18 -25.78 9.60
N ILE A 68 -8.00 -25.78 9.01
CA ILE A 68 -6.75 -25.34 9.64
C ILE A 68 -6.51 -23.86 9.33
N PRO A 69 -6.30 -22.99 10.36
CA PRO A 69 -6.07 -21.56 10.16
C PRO A 69 -4.66 -21.27 9.63
N TYR A 70 -4.55 -20.31 8.72
CA TYR A 70 -3.30 -19.73 8.27
C TYR A 70 -3.44 -18.23 8.05
N ILE A 71 -2.35 -17.50 8.17
CA ILE A 71 -2.30 -16.06 7.93
C ILE A 71 -1.78 -15.80 6.52
N THR A 72 -2.46 -14.91 5.80
CA THR A 72 -2.05 -14.46 4.46
C THR A 72 -2.13 -12.95 4.34
N GLN A 73 -1.53 -12.42 3.28
CA GLN A 73 -1.55 -10.99 2.97
C GLN A 73 -2.82 -10.63 2.20
N PRO A 74 -3.62 -9.64 2.64
CA PRO A 74 -4.65 -9.08 1.81
C PRO A 74 -4.02 -8.37 0.61
N LEU A 75 -4.65 -8.46 -0.56
CA LEU A 75 -4.19 -7.70 -1.73
C LEU A 75 -4.27 -6.19 -1.45
N LEU A 76 -3.37 -5.41 -2.03
CA LEU A 76 -3.24 -3.96 -1.83
C LEU A 76 -2.97 -3.52 -0.36
N CYS A 77 -2.52 -4.41 0.52
CA CYS A 77 -2.05 -4.08 1.87
C CYS A 77 -0.56 -4.38 1.97
N GLN A 78 0.32 -3.47 1.55
CA GLN A 78 1.74 -3.79 1.34
C GLN A 78 2.53 -4.07 2.62
N GLN A 79 2.40 -3.22 3.64
CA GLN A 79 3.23 -3.28 4.85
C GLN A 79 2.33 -3.27 6.09
N LEU A 80 1.79 -4.41 6.42
CA LEU A 80 1.10 -4.62 7.68
C LEU A 80 2.14 -4.82 8.81
N GLY A 81 1.82 -5.54 9.85
CA GLY A 81 2.73 -5.83 10.95
C GLY A 81 2.37 -5.06 12.22
N LEU A 82 3.36 -4.71 13.01
CA LEU A 82 3.15 -4.06 14.31
C LEU A 82 3.12 -2.55 14.17
N PHE A 83 2.03 -1.94 14.65
CA PHE A 83 1.88 -0.49 14.77
C PHE A 83 1.76 -0.14 16.25
N SER A 84 2.54 0.81 16.74
CA SER A 84 2.59 1.17 18.17
C SER A 84 2.66 2.66 18.36
N LYS A 85 1.86 3.17 19.33
CA LYS A 85 1.89 4.55 19.84
C LYS A 85 3.04 4.78 20.81
N ILE A 86 3.61 3.72 21.34
CA ILE A 86 4.62 3.75 22.39
C ILE A 86 5.84 2.93 21.98
N GLU A 87 6.95 3.16 22.62
CA GLU A 87 8.10 2.27 22.51
C GLU A 87 7.78 0.93 23.18
N LEU A 88 8.04 -0.17 22.48
CA LEU A 88 7.76 -1.53 22.92
C LEU A 88 9.05 -2.26 23.27
N ASP A 89 8.99 -3.03 24.33
CA ASP A 89 10.04 -3.99 24.69
C ASP A 89 10.16 -5.08 23.62
N GLU A 90 11.37 -5.58 23.40
CA GLU A 90 11.65 -6.67 22.44
C GLU A 90 10.86 -7.95 22.74
N SER A 91 10.48 -8.17 24.00
CA SER A 91 9.66 -9.30 24.43
C SER A 91 8.28 -9.32 23.77
N VAL A 92 7.70 -8.16 23.46
CA VAL A 92 6.41 -8.05 22.76
C VAL A 92 6.52 -8.62 21.35
N HIS A 93 7.58 -8.28 20.62
CA HIS A 93 7.83 -8.83 19.28
C HIS A 93 8.01 -10.35 19.31
N LYS A 94 8.78 -10.85 20.27
CA LYS A 94 8.97 -12.31 20.48
C LYS A 94 7.64 -12.99 20.77
N TYR A 95 6.83 -12.41 21.65
CA TYR A 95 5.51 -12.96 21.96
C TYR A 95 4.60 -13.04 20.74
N ILE A 96 4.50 -11.97 19.93
CA ILE A 96 3.68 -11.97 18.71
C ILE A 96 4.12 -13.09 17.77
N ILE A 97 5.42 -13.26 17.56
CA ILE A 97 5.96 -14.31 16.69
C ILE A 97 5.67 -15.70 17.23
N GLU A 98 5.84 -15.92 18.53
CA GLU A 98 5.51 -17.20 19.17
C GLU A 98 4.00 -17.49 19.11
N TYR A 99 3.17 -16.48 19.38
CA TYR A 99 1.72 -16.60 19.22
C TYR A 99 1.35 -17.03 17.80
N ILE A 100 1.93 -16.37 16.79
CA ILE A 100 1.66 -16.71 15.38
C ILE A 100 2.12 -18.15 15.07
N LYS A 101 3.33 -18.56 15.49
CA LYS A 101 3.86 -19.90 15.22
C LYS A 101 3.06 -21.02 15.90
N THR A 102 2.44 -20.74 17.04
CA THR A 102 1.68 -21.75 17.80
C THR A 102 0.22 -21.88 17.35
N HIS A 103 -0.37 -20.82 16.79
CA HIS A 103 -1.80 -20.81 16.47
C HIS A 103 -2.10 -20.94 14.97
N PHE A 104 -1.11 -20.81 14.09
CA PHE A 104 -1.33 -20.83 12.66
C PHE A 104 -0.37 -21.78 11.94
N LEU A 105 -0.92 -22.63 11.07
CA LEU A 105 -0.14 -23.61 10.32
C LEU A 105 0.96 -22.94 9.47
N LYS A 106 0.61 -21.83 8.83
CA LYS A 106 1.49 -21.06 7.98
C LYS A 106 1.15 -19.58 8.05
N THR A 107 2.19 -18.77 8.02
CA THR A 107 2.04 -17.31 7.93
C THR A 107 2.90 -16.80 6.79
N ASN A 108 2.27 -16.03 5.89
CA ASN A 108 2.96 -15.37 4.78
C ASN A 108 2.40 -13.94 4.68
N ILE A 109 3.08 -13.01 5.37
CA ILE A 109 2.66 -11.60 5.43
C ILE A 109 3.85 -10.67 5.23
N LEU A 110 3.54 -9.52 4.65
CA LEU A 110 4.47 -8.41 4.51
C LEU A 110 4.30 -7.49 5.72
N VAL A 111 5.39 -7.24 6.43
CA VAL A 111 5.39 -6.43 7.65
C VAL A 111 6.27 -5.20 7.49
N ASN A 112 5.88 -4.12 8.17
CA ASN A 112 6.65 -2.88 8.19
C ASN A 112 8.00 -3.05 8.93
N ALA A 113 8.88 -2.07 8.80
CA ALA A 113 10.20 -2.10 9.40
C ALA A 113 10.22 -1.70 10.89
N SER A 114 9.07 -1.41 11.53
CA SER A 114 8.99 -0.93 12.92
C SER A 114 9.33 -1.99 13.97
N GLY A 115 9.40 -3.27 13.55
CA GLY A 115 9.70 -4.38 14.45
C GLY A 115 11.05 -5.02 14.19
N ASN A 116 11.78 -5.37 15.24
CA ASN A 116 12.89 -6.31 15.18
C ASN A 116 12.32 -7.73 14.92
N PHE A 117 11.93 -7.99 13.68
CA PHE A 117 11.47 -9.32 13.31
C PHE A 117 12.66 -10.28 13.18
N PRO A 118 12.52 -11.54 13.66
CA PRO A 118 13.63 -12.48 13.71
C PRO A 118 14.14 -12.87 12.32
N PHE A 119 15.33 -13.44 12.30
CA PHE A 119 16.21 -13.76 11.18
C PHE A 119 15.62 -14.48 9.95
N ASP A 120 14.38 -14.97 9.99
CA ASP A 120 13.71 -15.67 8.90
C ASP A 120 12.90 -14.74 7.98
N SER A 121 13.11 -13.43 8.05
CA SER A 121 12.41 -12.46 7.21
C SER A 121 13.19 -12.13 5.93
N ILE A 122 12.47 -12.04 4.81
CA ILE A 122 13.05 -11.69 3.51
C ILE A 122 12.81 -10.20 3.25
N ALA A 123 13.90 -9.44 3.10
CA ALA A 123 13.81 -8.02 2.76
C ALA A 123 13.14 -7.82 1.39
N LYS A 124 12.23 -6.87 1.35
CA LYS A 124 11.52 -6.38 0.18
C LYS A 124 11.73 -4.88 0.03
N ILE A 125 11.61 -4.39 -1.19
CA ILE A 125 11.86 -2.99 -1.50
C ILE A 125 10.56 -2.31 -1.92
N ASN A 126 10.24 -1.21 -1.27
CA ASN A 126 9.33 -0.19 -1.75
C ASN A 126 10.15 1.02 -2.24
N HIS A 127 9.58 1.87 -3.08
CA HIS A 127 10.19 3.14 -3.46
C HIS A 127 9.32 4.29 -2.98
N ILE A 128 9.95 5.26 -2.33
CA ILE A 128 9.31 6.48 -1.88
C ILE A 128 10.08 7.69 -2.42
N LEU A 129 9.38 8.72 -2.84
CA LEU A 129 9.97 9.99 -3.28
C LEU A 129 9.67 11.07 -2.24
N LEU A 130 10.69 11.78 -1.78
CA LEU A 130 10.52 12.93 -0.90
C LEU A 130 10.00 14.13 -1.72
N ILE A 131 8.77 14.58 -1.42
CA ILE A 131 8.07 15.63 -2.16
C ILE A 131 7.76 16.88 -1.32
N ASN A 132 8.32 17.02 -0.12
CA ASN A 132 8.16 18.20 0.75
C ASN A 132 9.00 19.41 0.32
N LYS A 133 9.26 19.55 -0.97
CA LYS A 133 10.04 20.64 -1.61
C LYS A 133 9.25 21.25 -2.75
N ALA A 134 9.72 22.36 -3.28
CA ALA A 134 9.17 22.93 -4.50
C ALA A 134 9.31 21.95 -5.68
N TYR A 135 8.32 21.90 -6.54
CA TYR A 135 8.31 20.99 -7.70
C TYR A 135 9.56 21.12 -8.58
N ASN A 136 10.05 22.36 -8.79
CA ASN A 136 11.23 22.58 -9.61
C ASN A 136 12.48 21.88 -9.05
N ASP A 137 12.64 21.86 -7.74
CA ASP A 137 13.78 21.20 -7.08
C ASP A 137 13.70 19.68 -7.27
N ILE A 138 12.47 19.11 -7.21
CA ILE A 138 12.26 17.70 -7.42
C ILE A 138 12.49 17.32 -8.89
N SER A 139 11.88 18.04 -9.82
CA SER A 139 11.93 17.73 -11.25
C SER A 139 13.33 17.93 -11.87
N THR A 140 14.12 18.84 -11.30
CA THR A 140 15.53 19.02 -11.69
C THR A 140 16.36 17.77 -11.42
N ALA A 141 16.04 17.03 -10.34
CA ALA A 141 16.74 15.81 -9.96
C ALA A 141 16.31 14.56 -10.78
N TYR A 142 15.29 14.65 -11.63
CA TYR A 142 14.93 13.54 -12.53
C TYR A 142 16.11 13.14 -13.42
N ASN A 143 16.30 11.85 -13.62
CA ASN A 143 17.35 11.38 -14.50
C ASN A 143 17.03 11.67 -15.99
N THR A 144 18.06 11.56 -16.83
CA THR A 144 17.97 11.83 -18.28
C THR A 144 16.88 11.01 -18.97
N ASN A 145 16.70 9.73 -18.57
CA ASN A 145 15.69 8.86 -19.16
C ASN A 145 14.27 9.34 -18.82
N THR A 146 14.02 9.73 -17.58
CA THR A 146 12.72 10.27 -17.13
C THR A 146 12.40 11.58 -17.86
N LYS A 147 13.35 12.51 -17.95
CA LYS A 147 13.19 13.78 -18.70
C LYS A 147 12.87 13.53 -20.18
N ARG A 148 13.58 12.57 -20.83
CA ARG A 148 13.31 12.17 -22.22
C ARG A 148 11.91 11.58 -22.40
N ASN A 149 11.47 10.71 -21.49
CA ASN A 149 10.14 10.08 -21.54
C ASN A 149 9.04 11.11 -21.31
N LEU A 150 9.20 12.05 -20.39
CA LEU A 150 8.27 13.17 -20.17
C LEU A 150 8.15 14.05 -21.42
N LYS A 151 9.28 14.41 -22.05
CA LYS A 151 9.26 15.16 -23.31
C LYS A 151 8.52 14.39 -24.40
N LYS A 152 8.84 13.09 -24.60
CA LYS A 152 8.14 12.23 -25.57
C LYS A 152 6.63 12.17 -25.31
N ALA A 153 6.22 12.09 -24.06
CA ALA A 153 4.80 12.05 -23.71
C ALA A 153 4.10 13.41 -23.91
N ALA A 154 4.79 14.52 -23.62
CA ALA A 154 4.26 15.86 -23.85
C ALA A 154 4.03 16.18 -25.35
N ASP A 155 4.81 15.58 -26.24
CA ASP A 155 4.68 15.73 -27.69
C ASP A 155 3.50 14.90 -28.27
N GLN A 156 2.81 14.10 -27.46
CA GLN A 156 1.62 13.37 -27.83
C GLN A 156 0.37 14.21 -27.53
N ASN A 157 -0.68 14.05 -28.30
CA ASN A 157 -1.98 14.69 -28.00
C ASN A 157 -2.71 13.93 -26.89
N LEU A 158 -2.26 14.09 -25.62
CA LEU A 158 -2.76 13.39 -24.45
C LEU A 158 -3.57 14.33 -23.56
N THR A 159 -4.72 13.89 -23.11
CA THR A 159 -5.61 14.64 -22.24
C THR A 159 -5.63 14.06 -20.83
N PHE A 160 -5.37 14.88 -19.82
CA PHE A 160 -5.58 14.52 -18.41
C PHE A 160 -7.07 14.55 -18.07
N SER A 161 -7.53 13.55 -17.32
CA SER A 161 -8.87 13.52 -16.76
C SER A 161 -8.82 13.04 -15.32
N LYS A 162 -9.52 13.77 -14.43
CA LYS A 162 -9.91 13.26 -13.12
C LYS A 162 -11.21 12.49 -13.31
N SER A 163 -11.16 11.18 -13.18
CA SER A 163 -12.33 10.34 -13.43
C SER A 163 -13.10 10.10 -12.13
N THR A 164 -14.42 10.20 -12.23
CA THR A 164 -15.37 9.76 -11.20
C THR A 164 -16.03 8.43 -11.56
N ASP A 165 -15.82 7.93 -12.79
CA ASP A 165 -16.35 6.65 -13.28
C ASP A 165 -15.45 5.50 -12.78
N VAL A 166 -15.76 5.04 -11.57
CA VAL A 166 -15.02 3.95 -10.89
C VAL A 166 -15.09 2.66 -11.71
N LYS A 167 -16.27 2.34 -12.26
CA LYS A 167 -16.46 1.09 -13.04
C LYS A 167 -15.59 1.07 -14.30
N LYS A 168 -15.57 2.18 -15.04
CA LYS A 168 -14.74 2.30 -16.25
C LYS A 168 -13.25 2.18 -15.91
N PHE A 169 -12.81 2.79 -14.82
CA PHE A 169 -11.43 2.68 -14.37
C PHE A 169 -11.06 1.26 -13.94
N VAL A 170 -11.91 0.59 -13.13
CA VAL A 170 -11.65 -0.78 -12.66
C VAL A 170 -11.59 -1.77 -13.82
N ASN A 171 -12.48 -1.65 -14.81
CA ASN A 171 -12.44 -2.47 -16.02
C ASN A 171 -11.11 -2.27 -16.77
N PHE A 172 -10.72 -1.03 -17.02
CA PHE A 172 -9.47 -0.70 -17.69
C PHE A 172 -8.24 -1.28 -16.98
N ILE A 173 -8.16 -1.12 -15.66
CA ILE A 173 -7.03 -1.65 -14.87
C ILE A 173 -7.00 -3.18 -14.89
N SER A 174 -8.17 -3.82 -14.84
CA SER A 174 -8.27 -5.30 -14.91
C SER A 174 -7.80 -5.84 -16.25
N GLU A 175 -8.08 -5.14 -17.35
CA GLU A 175 -7.57 -5.48 -18.69
C GLU A 175 -6.04 -5.27 -18.80
N CYS A 176 -5.49 -4.26 -18.11
CA CYS A 176 -4.05 -4.02 -18.06
C CYS A 176 -3.28 -5.05 -17.20
N ASP A 177 -3.95 -5.73 -16.27
CA ASP A 177 -3.31 -6.69 -15.35
C ASP A 177 -3.10 -8.06 -15.98
N LYS A 178 -1.92 -8.27 -16.55
CA LYS A 178 -1.52 -9.56 -17.14
C LYS A 178 -1.46 -10.72 -16.15
N SER A 179 -1.46 -10.45 -14.85
CA SER A 179 -1.44 -11.50 -13.80
C SER A 179 -2.84 -12.03 -13.48
N GLY A 180 -3.89 -11.30 -13.83
CA GLY A 180 -5.28 -11.59 -13.51
C GLY A 180 -5.68 -11.39 -12.04
N ARG A 181 -4.73 -11.00 -11.17
CA ARG A 181 -4.98 -10.85 -9.72
C ARG A 181 -5.96 -9.74 -9.40
N LEU A 182 -5.94 -8.66 -10.14
CA LEU A 182 -6.86 -7.54 -9.93
C LEU A 182 -8.29 -7.93 -10.33
N TYR A 183 -8.44 -8.81 -11.33
CA TYR A 183 -9.73 -9.31 -11.74
C TYR A 183 -10.45 -10.08 -10.61
N GLU A 184 -9.71 -10.88 -9.84
CA GLU A 184 -10.26 -11.67 -8.72
C GLU A 184 -10.79 -10.80 -7.56
N VAL A 185 -10.42 -9.53 -7.51
CA VAL A 185 -10.74 -8.59 -6.40
C VAL A 185 -11.36 -7.27 -6.90
N THR A 186 -11.97 -7.28 -8.07
CA THR A 186 -12.60 -6.08 -8.68
C THR A 186 -13.66 -5.45 -7.77
N GLU A 187 -14.43 -6.25 -7.05
CA GLU A 187 -15.44 -5.78 -6.10
C GLU A 187 -14.78 -5.05 -4.92
N GLN A 188 -13.74 -5.66 -4.31
CA GLN A 188 -12.99 -5.05 -3.21
C GLN A 188 -12.31 -3.76 -3.64
N ILE A 189 -11.74 -3.73 -4.85
CA ILE A 189 -11.12 -2.51 -5.43
C ILE A 189 -12.19 -1.43 -5.62
N THR A 190 -13.35 -1.78 -6.14
CA THR A 190 -14.46 -0.84 -6.34
C THR A 190 -14.89 -0.24 -4.99
N GLN A 191 -15.09 -1.07 -3.98
CA GLN A 191 -15.42 -0.62 -2.62
C GLN A 191 -14.32 0.25 -2.03
N LEU A 192 -13.06 -0.13 -2.16
CA LEU A 192 -11.92 0.66 -1.69
C LEU A 192 -11.91 2.07 -2.31
N ILE A 193 -12.12 2.16 -3.62
CA ILE A 193 -12.17 3.45 -4.32
C ILE A 193 -13.33 4.29 -3.79
N LEU A 194 -14.53 3.74 -3.72
CA LEU A 194 -15.72 4.46 -3.25
C LEU A 194 -15.59 4.92 -1.80
N CYS A 195 -15.11 4.05 -0.91
CA CYS A 195 -14.87 4.40 0.49
C CYS A 195 -13.83 5.50 0.63
N SER A 196 -12.69 5.38 -0.06
CA SER A 196 -11.62 6.38 0.01
C SER A 196 -12.03 7.74 -0.56
N GLN A 197 -12.85 7.76 -1.62
CA GLN A 197 -13.43 9.00 -2.17
C GLN A 197 -14.39 9.67 -1.16
N LYS A 198 -15.24 8.88 -0.50
CA LYS A 198 -16.15 9.38 0.55
C LYS A 198 -15.38 9.98 1.72
N LEU A 199 -14.23 9.40 2.08
CA LEU A 199 -13.34 9.92 3.14
C LEU A 199 -12.45 11.08 2.68
N GLY A 200 -12.51 11.46 1.39
CA GLY A 200 -11.79 12.60 0.82
C GLY A 200 -10.34 12.34 0.43
N GLY A 201 -9.79 11.13 0.66
CA GLY A 201 -8.39 10.79 0.36
C GLY A 201 -8.17 10.11 -0.99
N GLY A 202 -9.21 9.45 -1.55
CA GLY A 202 -9.11 8.63 -2.76
C GLY A 202 -9.40 9.38 -4.05
N ASN A 203 -8.57 9.16 -5.07
CA ASN A 203 -8.73 9.81 -6.37
C ASN A 203 -8.31 8.90 -7.52
N ILE A 204 -8.98 9.05 -8.66
CA ILE A 204 -8.60 8.43 -9.94
C ILE A 204 -8.12 9.52 -10.87
N MET A 205 -6.97 9.27 -11.50
CA MET A 205 -6.43 10.12 -12.57
C MET A 205 -6.13 9.26 -13.79
N THR A 206 -6.53 9.71 -14.96
CA THR A 206 -6.34 9.00 -16.22
C THR A 206 -5.75 9.88 -17.30
N ILE A 207 -5.09 9.25 -18.25
CA ILE A 207 -4.74 9.84 -19.54
C ILE A 207 -5.66 9.24 -20.61
N ILE A 208 -6.25 10.15 -21.40
CA ILE A 208 -7.14 9.82 -22.50
C ILE A 208 -6.46 10.20 -23.81
N LYS A 209 -6.54 9.31 -24.79
CA LYS A 209 -6.18 9.56 -26.19
C LYS A 209 -7.33 9.11 -27.07
N GLU A 210 -7.78 9.99 -27.98
CA GLU A 210 -8.88 9.70 -28.91
C GLU A 210 -10.15 9.12 -28.23
N GLY A 211 -10.51 9.70 -27.04
CA GLY A 211 -11.68 9.31 -26.25
C GLY A 211 -11.53 8.04 -25.40
N THR A 212 -10.36 7.36 -25.47
CA THR A 212 -10.10 6.10 -24.76
C THR A 212 -9.08 6.29 -23.66
N ILE A 213 -9.30 5.65 -22.50
CA ILE A 213 -8.32 5.61 -21.40
C ILE A 213 -7.15 4.74 -21.86
N ILE A 214 -5.93 5.29 -21.82
CA ILE A 214 -4.70 4.58 -22.18
C ILE A 214 -3.75 4.39 -21.01
N SER A 215 -3.95 5.15 -19.92
CA SER A 215 -3.18 5.02 -18.67
C SER A 215 -3.99 5.57 -17.50
N GLY A 216 -3.81 4.99 -16.32
CA GLY A 216 -4.53 5.43 -15.14
C GLY A 216 -3.84 5.09 -13.83
N ILE A 217 -4.12 5.91 -12.83
CA ILE A 217 -3.67 5.75 -11.44
C ILE A 217 -4.87 5.91 -10.51
N PHE A 218 -5.06 4.95 -9.60
CA PHE A 218 -5.81 5.17 -8.37
C PHE A 218 -4.82 5.40 -7.25
N TYR A 219 -5.01 6.48 -6.51
CA TYR A 219 -4.18 6.84 -5.38
C TYR A 219 -5.02 7.29 -4.19
N VAL A 220 -4.47 7.09 -3.00
CA VAL A 220 -5.04 7.56 -1.74
C VAL A 220 -4.01 8.45 -1.06
N SER A 221 -4.44 9.52 -0.42
CA SER A 221 -3.56 10.37 0.38
C SER A 221 -4.01 10.42 1.83
N ASP A 222 -3.05 10.34 2.75
CA ASP A 222 -3.20 10.69 4.15
C ASP A 222 -2.52 12.04 4.46
N GLU A 223 -2.23 12.32 5.71
CA GLU A 223 -1.58 13.59 6.11
C GLU A 223 -0.19 13.77 5.52
N GLU A 224 0.61 12.70 5.47
CA GLU A 224 2.01 12.74 5.04
C GLU A 224 2.29 12.18 3.65
N ARG A 225 1.50 11.19 3.20
CA ARG A 225 1.82 10.38 2.01
C ARG A 225 0.74 10.44 0.94
N VAL A 226 1.17 10.24 -0.29
CA VAL A 226 0.32 9.90 -1.43
C VAL A 226 0.72 8.51 -1.89
N TYR A 227 -0.18 7.54 -1.78
CA TYR A 227 0.05 6.14 -2.16
C TYR A 227 -0.51 5.85 -3.54
N THR A 228 0.32 5.50 -4.50
CA THR A 228 -0.13 5.09 -5.84
C THR A 228 -0.49 3.61 -5.84
N LEU A 229 -1.70 3.29 -5.37
CA LEU A 229 -2.13 1.92 -5.06
C LEU A 229 -2.29 1.03 -6.29
N ILE A 230 -2.85 1.58 -7.37
CA ILE A 230 -3.08 0.85 -8.62
C ILE A 230 -2.64 1.74 -9.78
N MET A 231 -1.79 1.20 -10.64
CA MET A 231 -1.32 1.87 -11.86
C MET A 231 -1.39 0.91 -13.03
N GLY A 232 -1.92 1.37 -14.16
CA GLY A 232 -1.97 0.58 -15.39
C GLY A 232 -1.85 1.44 -16.64
N SER A 233 -1.36 0.81 -17.70
CA SER A 233 -1.30 1.36 -19.04
C SER A 233 -1.53 0.23 -20.05
N ASP A 234 -2.33 0.49 -21.05
CA ASP A 234 -2.39 -0.36 -22.23
C ASP A 234 -1.16 -0.17 -23.13
N ASP A 235 -1.12 -0.86 -24.27
CA ASP A 235 0.03 -0.78 -25.19
C ASP A 235 0.23 0.64 -25.76
N VAL A 236 -0.85 1.39 -26.01
CA VAL A 236 -0.80 2.78 -26.48
C VAL A 236 -0.21 3.69 -25.38
N GLY A 237 -0.66 3.52 -24.14
CA GLY A 237 -0.15 4.24 -22.98
C GLY A 237 1.33 3.94 -22.69
N LEU A 238 1.76 2.69 -22.87
CA LEU A 238 3.16 2.28 -22.75
C LEU A 238 4.04 2.93 -23.82
N GLN A 239 3.58 2.92 -25.08
CA GLN A 239 4.31 3.52 -26.21
C GLN A 239 4.40 5.05 -26.10
N SER A 240 3.32 5.71 -25.71
CA SER A 240 3.25 7.16 -25.51
C SER A 240 3.89 7.66 -24.22
N LYS A 241 4.33 6.75 -23.32
CA LYS A 241 4.92 7.08 -22.02
C LYS A 241 3.94 7.80 -21.07
N ALA A 242 2.64 7.58 -21.21
CA ALA A 242 1.57 8.26 -20.49
C ALA A 242 1.72 8.18 -18.96
N MET A 243 2.20 7.05 -18.41
CA MET A 243 2.42 6.87 -16.98
C MET A 243 3.45 7.86 -16.41
N PHE A 244 4.45 8.28 -17.18
CA PHE A 244 5.42 9.29 -16.73
C PHE A 244 4.73 10.63 -16.48
N LEU A 245 3.78 11.04 -17.35
CA LEU A 245 2.99 12.26 -17.16
C LEU A 245 2.09 12.17 -15.93
N LEU A 246 1.45 11.03 -15.69
CA LEU A 246 0.59 10.84 -14.51
C LEU A 246 1.40 10.97 -13.21
N ILE A 247 2.55 10.32 -13.13
CA ILE A 247 3.44 10.40 -11.97
C ILE A 247 3.96 11.82 -11.77
N ASP A 248 4.43 12.47 -12.83
CA ASP A 248 4.93 13.85 -12.77
C ASP A 248 3.84 14.82 -12.32
N HIS A 249 2.60 14.63 -12.81
CA HIS A 249 1.46 15.44 -12.39
C HIS A 249 1.15 15.27 -10.90
N LEU A 250 1.19 14.03 -10.35
CA LEU A 250 1.03 13.79 -8.92
C LEU A 250 2.14 14.47 -8.11
N ILE A 251 3.39 14.35 -8.55
CA ILE A 251 4.52 15.04 -7.91
C ILE A 251 4.28 16.54 -7.89
N LYS A 252 3.89 17.13 -9.02
CA LYS A 252 3.59 18.57 -9.11
C LYS A 252 2.42 18.99 -8.24
N GLN A 253 1.35 18.19 -8.18
CA GLN A 253 0.15 18.48 -7.39
C GLN A 253 0.43 18.50 -5.90
N TYR A 254 1.28 17.59 -5.41
CA TYR A 254 1.51 17.36 -3.97
C TYR A 254 2.86 17.88 -3.46
N SER A 255 3.72 18.42 -4.34
CA SER A 255 5.00 19.01 -3.94
C SER A 255 4.81 20.15 -2.94
N GLY A 256 5.60 20.16 -1.87
CA GLY A 256 5.53 21.12 -0.79
C GLY A 256 4.34 20.94 0.18
N THR A 257 3.39 20.06 -0.10
CA THR A 257 2.19 19.83 0.73
C THR A 257 2.18 18.47 1.43
N LYS A 258 2.79 17.47 0.82
CA LYS A 258 2.97 16.12 1.37
C LYS A 258 4.45 15.81 1.50
N LYS A 259 4.78 14.89 2.42
CA LYS A 259 6.17 14.50 2.66
C LYS A 259 6.66 13.48 1.64
N TYR A 260 5.82 12.49 1.30
CA TYR A 260 6.20 11.39 0.44
C TYR A 260 5.17 11.10 -0.66
N LEU A 261 5.67 10.76 -1.86
CA LEU A 261 4.95 9.95 -2.84
C LEU A 261 5.44 8.51 -2.70
N ASP A 262 4.52 7.61 -2.36
CA ASP A 262 4.76 6.19 -2.18
C ASP A 262 4.32 5.42 -3.43
N PHE A 263 5.27 4.74 -4.07
CA PHE A 263 5.01 4.02 -5.33
C PHE A 263 4.38 2.64 -5.13
N PHE A 264 4.15 2.25 -3.90
CA PHE A 264 3.41 1.05 -3.54
C PHE A 264 3.92 -0.22 -4.26
N GLY A 265 5.17 -0.52 -4.09
CA GLY A 265 5.81 -1.73 -4.61
C GLY A 265 6.75 -1.46 -5.78
N SER A 266 7.84 -2.21 -5.82
CA SER A 266 8.86 -2.04 -6.85
C SER A 266 9.81 -3.22 -6.90
N ASN A 267 9.29 -4.44 -6.63
CA ASN A 267 10.10 -5.65 -6.78
C ASN A 267 10.23 -6.09 -8.25
N ILE A 268 9.60 -5.36 -9.19
CA ILE A 268 9.74 -5.55 -10.63
C ILE A 268 10.77 -4.55 -11.14
N GLU A 269 11.86 -5.02 -11.73
CA GLU A 269 13.02 -4.21 -12.10
C GLU A 269 12.68 -2.99 -12.96
N ASN A 270 11.85 -3.14 -13.97
CA ASN A 270 11.46 -2.02 -14.85
C ASN A 270 10.65 -0.95 -14.11
N ILE A 271 9.84 -1.35 -13.12
CA ILE A 271 9.08 -0.42 -12.27
C ILE A 271 10.02 0.29 -11.30
N ALA A 272 10.94 -0.45 -10.66
CA ALA A 272 11.97 0.10 -9.79
C ALA A 272 12.79 1.17 -10.51
N ARG A 273 13.32 0.83 -11.69
CA ARG A 273 14.09 1.75 -12.53
C ARG A 273 13.33 3.02 -12.92
N ARG A 274 12.02 2.88 -13.23
CA ARG A 274 11.17 4.04 -13.49
C ARG A 274 11.06 4.94 -12.26
N ASN A 275 10.77 4.37 -11.09
CA ASN A 275 10.58 5.10 -9.84
C ASN A 275 11.88 5.79 -9.40
N GLU A 276 13.00 5.08 -9.45
CA GLU A 276 14.34 5.64 -9.20
C GLU A 276 14.67 6.79 -10.17
N GLY A 277 14.17 6.71 -11.40
CA GLY A 277 14.31 7.77 -12.40
C GLY A 277 13.68 9.10 -12.02
N PHE A 278 12.62 9.09 -11.19
CA PHE A 278 12.04 10.29 -10.58
C PHE A 278 12.80 10.77 -9.33
N GLY A 279 13.83 10.06 -8.89
CA GLY A 279 14.59 10.36 -7.68
C GLY A 279 14.07 9.64 -6.43
N ALA A 280 13.25 8.60 -6.59
CA ALA A 280 12.77 7.80 -5.47
C ALA A 280 13.91 7.02 -4.80
N ILE A 281 13.83 6.90 -3.49
CA ILE A 281 14.74 6.13 -2.64
C ILE A 281 14.08 4.84 -2.19
N LYS A 282 14.90 3.87 -1.79
CA LYS A 282 14.46 2.57 -1.30
C LYS A 282 13.99 2.65 0.16
N GLU A 283 12.79 2.12 0.42
CA GLU A 283 12.25 1.86 1.76
C GLU A 283 12.18 0.34 1.93
N VAL A 284 12.81 -0.19 2.99
CA VAL A 284 12.84 -1.64 3.24
C VAL A 284 11.62 -2.04 4.07
N TYR A 285 11.02 -3.16 3.73
CA TYR A 285 10.03 -3.88 4.52
C TYR A 285 10.30 -5.39 4.42
N TYR A 286 9.56 -6.23 5.14
CA TYR A 286 9.93 -7.63 5.25
C TYR A 286 8.77 -8.57 4.92
N LEU A 287 9.10 -9.67 4.23
CA LEU A 287 8.22 -10.82 4.13
C LEU A 287 8.50 -11.75 5.30
N LEU A 288 7.51 -11.92 6.16
CA LEU A 288 7.50 -12.87 7.26
C LEU A 288 6.88 -14.17 6.77
N ASN A 289 7.69 -15.23 6.69
CA ASN A 289 7.25 -16.55 6.27
C ASN A 289 7.50 -17.54 7.41
N LEU A 290 6.47 -17.83 8.17
CA LEU A 290 6.54 -18.72 9.33
C LEU A 290 5.72 -19.99 9.08
N SER A 291 6.24 -21.11 9.53
CA SER A 291 5.51 -22.38 9.60
C SER A 291 5.27 -22.79 11.05
N TRP A 292 4.18 -23.50 11.26
CA TRP A 292 3.84 -24.07 12.58
C TRP A 292 5.00 -24.92 13.13
N ARG A 293 5.31 -24.75 14.40
CA ARG A 293 6.22 -25.62 15.15
C ARG A 293 5.42 -26.13 16.36
N PRO A 294 5.29 -27.44 16.55
CA PRO A 294 4.73 -27.97 17.79
C PRO A 294 5.64 -27.54 18.96
N ILE A 295 5.00 -27.19 20.08
CA ILE A 295 5.67 -26.88 21.36
C ILE A 295 6.24 -28.20 21.91
#